data_a177e77f14914f26a7e435f233342c93
#
_entry.id   a177e77f14914f26a7e435f233342c93
#
_cell.length_a   1.000
_cell.length_b   1.000
_cell.length_c   1.000
_cell.angle_alpha   90.00
_cell.angle_beta   90.00
_cell.angle_gamma   90.00
#
_symmetry.space_group_name_H-M   'P 1'
#
loop_
_entity.id
_entity.type
_entity.pdbx_description
1 polymer ?
#
loop_
_entity_poly.entity_id
_entity_poly.type
_entity_poly.pdbx_seq_one_letter_code
_entity_poly.pdbx_strand_id
1 'polypeptide(L)'
;PDKVVVAVCGDGGFMMNSQELETAVRLKLNIIVLILNDSAYGMVKWKQENQGFDDFGLSFENPDFVKYAESYGAIGHRVSSSAGFKDLIQECMSTEGVHVIDCPVDYSENDKILNHQIKEMSSKL
;
A
#
# COMPACT_ATOMS: atom_id res chain seq x y z
N PRO A 1 -15.82 -17.49 -5.66
CA PRO A 1 -16.66 -16.38 -5.18
C PRO A 1 -16.69 -16.27 -3.66
N ASP A 2 -16.40 -17.36 -2.94
CA ASP A 2 -16.57 -17.44 -1.47
C ASP A 2 -15.32 -17.03 -0.66
N LYS A 3 -14.32 -16.44 -1.30
CA LYS A 3 -13.08 -15.99 -0.64
C LYS A 3 -12.93 -14.48 -0.77
N VAL A 4 -12.58 -13.84 0.33
CA VAL A 4 -12.12 -12.45 0.30
C VAL A 4 -10.72 -12.43 -0.31
N VAL A 5 -10.50 -11.53 -1.25
CA VAL A 5 -9.20 -11.32 -1.89
C VAL A 5 -8.57 -10.05 -1.32
N VAL A 6 -7.32 -10.12 -0.90
CA VAL A 6 -6.54 -8.96 -0.49
C VAL A 6 -5.48 -8.67 -1.55
N ALA A 7 -5.58 -7.53 -2.21
CA ALA A 7 -4.60 -7.03 -3.15
C ALA A 7 -3.69 -6.01 -2.42
N VAL A 8 -2.39 -6.29 -2.34
CA VAL A 8 -1.42 -5.39 -1.72
C VAL A 8 -0.60 -4.71 -2.81
N CYS A 9 -0.54 -3.38 -2.80
CA CYS A 9 0.21 -2.60 -3.78
C CYS A 9 0.81 -1.35 -3.13
N GLY A 10 1.87 -0.82 -3.73
CA GLY A 10 2.34 0.53 -3.42
C GLY A 10 1.42 1.58 -4.05
N ASP A 11 1.45 2.79 -3.52
CA ASP A 11 0.65 3.92 -4.01
C ASP A 11 0.89 4.24 -5.50
N GLY A 12 2.15 4.30 -5.93
CA GLY A 12 2.49 4.50 -7.33
C GLY A 12 2.00 3.35 -8.23
N GLY A 13 2.07 2.10 -7.74
CA GLY A 13 1.54 0.94 -8.46
C GLY A 13 0.01 0.95 -8.57
N PHE A 14 -0.67 1.30 -7.47
CA PHE A 14 -2.12 1.46 -7.46
C PHE A 14 -2.59 2.50 -8.48
N MET A 15 -1.94 3.67 -8.51
CA MET A 15 -2.32 4.77 -9.41
C MET A 15 -2.16 4.44 -10.89
N MET A 16 -1.39 3.41 -11.26
CA MET A 16 -1.25 3.01 -12.67
C MET A 16 -2.53 2.41 -13.26
N ASN A 17 -3.36 1.73 -12.44
CA ASN A 17 -4.60 1.08 -12.86
C ASN A 17 -5.74 1.28 -11.86
N SER A 18 -5.77 2.39 -11.16
CA SER A 18 -6.76 2.70 -10.12
C SER A 18 -8.21 2.78 -10.64
N GLN A 19 -8.41 3.02 -11.94
CA GLN A 19 -9.72 3.04 -12.58
C GLN A 19 -10.45 1.68 -12.52
N GLU A 20 -9.74 0.58 -12.27
CA GLU A 20 -10.34 -0.75 -12.09
C GLU A 20 -11.22 -0.85 -10.83
N LEU A 21 -11.19 0.15 -9.97
CA LEU A 21 -12.19 0.29 -8.88
C LEU A 21 -13.62 0.34 -9.44
N GLU A 22 -13.83 0.99 -10.59
CA GLU A 22 -15.15 0.98 -11.26
C GLU A 22 -15.59 -0.46 -11.54
N THR A 23 -14.73 -1.24 -12.16
CA THR A 23 -15.01 -2.64 -12.48
C THR A 23 -15.33 -3.45 -11.22
N ALA A 24 -14.54 -3.29 -10.17
CA ALA A 24 -14.73 -4.00 -8.91
C ALA A 24 -16.08 -3.66 -8.25
N VAL A 25 -16.42 -2.38 -8.19
CA VAL A 25 -17.68 -1.89 -7.61
C VAL A 25 -18.88 -2.34 -8.45
N ARG A 26 -18.82 -2.17 -9.75
CA ARG A 26 -19.91 -2.58 -10.67
C ARG A 26 -20.19 -4.07 -10.62
N LEU A 27 -19.16 -4.90 -10.46
CA LEU A 27 -19.28 -6.35 -10.33
C LEU A 27 -19.57 -6.80 -8.89
N LYS A 28 -19.66 -5.87 -7.93
CA LYS A 28 -19.92 -6.15 -6.50
C LYS A 28 -18.93 -7.18 -5.93
N LEU A 29 -17.64 -6.98 -6.21
CA LEU A 29 -16.61 -7.88 -5.72
C LEU A 29 -16.37 -7.68 -4.22
N ASN A 30 -16.02 -8.78 -3.54
CA ASN A 30 -15.52 -8.73 -2.16
C ASN A 30 -13.98 -8.69 -2.22
N ILE A 31 -13.41 -7.50 -2.27
CA ILE A 31 -11.98 -7.28 -2.38
C ILE A 31 -11.50 -6.19 -1.43
N ILE A 32 -10.34 -6.42 -0.82
CA ILE A 32 -9.63 -5.44 -0.02
C ILE A 32 -8.39 -5.00 -0.82
N VAL A 33 -8.28 -3.73 -1.14
CA VAL A 33 -7.10 -3.13 -1.75
C VAL A 33 -6.32 -2.41 -0.65
N LEU A 34 -5.15 -2.95 -0.28
CA LEU A 34 -4.25 -2.36 0.70
C LEU A 34 -3.16 -1.58 -0.02
N ILE A 35 -3.19 -0.25 0.13
CA ILE A 35 -2.22 0.66 -0.48
C ILE A 35 -1.14 0.98 0.55
N LEU A 36 0.09 0.53 0.32
CA LEU A 36 1.26 0.93 1.09
C LEU A 36 1.73 2.28 0.56
N ASN A 37 1.46 3.33 1.33
CA ASN A 37 1.58 4.72 0.91
C ASN A 37 2.81 5.37 1.55
N ASP A 38 3.85 5.63 0.75
CA ASP A 38 5.03 6.40 1.13
C ASP A 38 5.21 7.69 0.29
N SER A 39 4.22 8.01 -0.55
CA SER A 39 4.23 9.17 -1.47
C SER A 39 5.44 9.19 -2.39
N ALA A 40 5.89 8.00 -2.80
CA ALA A 40 7.06 7.85 -3.66
C ALA A 40 7.06 6.52 -4.44
N TYR A 41 7.93 6.44 -5.43
CA TYR A 41 8.40 5.15 -5.95
C TYR A 41 9.49 4.60 -5.00
N GLY A 42 9.10 4.24 -3.76
CA GLY A 42 9.98 4.03 -2.63
C GLY A 42 11.12 3.06 -2.87
N MET A 43 10.86 1.91 -3.52
CA MET A 43 11.93 0.95 -3.85
C MET A 43 12.93 1.49 -4.87
N VAL A 44 12.49 2.31 -5.83
CA VAL A 44 13.37 2.95 -6.81
C VAL A 44 14.19 4.03 -6.12
N LYS A 45 13.54 4.86 -5.30
CA LYS A 45 14.17 5.91 -4.50
C LYS A 45 15.27 5.33 -3.59
N TRP A 46 14.95 4.30 -2.83
CA TRP A 46 15.91 3.62 -1.96
C TRP A 46 17.13 3.06 -2.73
N LYS A 47 16.92 2.46 -3.92
CA LYS A 47 18.03 1.99 -4.76
C LYS A 47 18.88 3.13 -5.31
N GLN A 48 18.26 4.24 -5.69
CA GLN A 48 18.94 5.43 -6.19
C GLN A 48 19.82 6.04 -5.09
N GLU A 49 19.29 6.22 -3.88
CA GLU A 49 20.02 6.71 -2.71
C GLU A 49 21.22 5.79 -2.35
N ASN A 50 21.02 4.47 -2.37
CA ASN A 50 22.09 3.51 -2.11
C ASN A 50 23.22 3.52 -3.15
N GLN A 51 22.98 4.07 -4.33
CA GLN A 51 24.00 4.30 -5.36
C GLN A 51 24.62 5.70 -5.28
N GLY A 52 24.22 6.51 -4.30
CA GLY A 52 24.75 7.85 -4.08
C GLY A 52 24.14 8.93 -4.98
N PHE A 53 22.99 8.66 -5.58
CA PHE A 53 22.25 9.66 -6.36
C PHE A 53 21.22 10.37 -5.49
N ASP A 54 21.01 11.65 -5.77
CA ASP A 54 19.94 12.43 -5.14
C ASP A 54 18.57 12.00 -5.63
N ASP A 55 17.52 12.24 -4.81
CA ASP A 55 16.13 12.02 -5.21
C ASP A 55 15.75 12.95 -6.38
N PHE A 56 15.41 12.36 -7.50
CA PHE A 56 14.95 13.09 -8.67
C PHE A 56 13.71 12.46 -9.29
N GLY A 57 12.56 13.13 -9.14
CA GLY A 57 11.30 12.74 -9.78
C GLY A 57 10.65 11.47 -9.21
N LEU A 58 11.05 11.01 -8.03
CA LEU A 58 10.55 9.78 -7.41
C LEU A 58 9.55 10.02 -6.29
N SER A 59 9.48 11.23 -5.76
CA SER A 59 8.50 11.67 -4.77
C SER A 59 7.35 12.39 -5.46
N PHE A 60 6.12 12.16 -4.99
CA PHE A 60 4.91 12.77 -5.56
C PHE A 60 3.83 12.95 -4.49
N GLU A 61 2.82 13.75 -4.80
CA GLU A 61 1.64 13.92 -3.97
C GLU A 61 0.54 12.95 -4.40
N ASN A 62 0.04 12.18 -3.45
CA ASN A 62 -1.08 11.28 -3.66
C ASN A 62 -2.43 12.00 -3.49
N PRO A 63 -3.49 11.54 -4.17
CA PRO A 63 -4.84 11.93 -3.80
C PRO A 63 -5.18 11.42 -2.38
N ASP A 64 -6.23 11.97 -1.78
CA ASP A 64 -6.84 11.35 -0.61
C ASP A 64 -7.49 10.02 -1.03
N PHE A 65 -6.81 8.90 -0.77
CA PHE A 65 -7.26 7.58 -1.21
C PHE A 65 -8.60 7.16 -0.61
N VAL A 66 -8.98 7.69 0.56
CA VAL A 66 -10.29 7.45 1.15
C VAL A 66 -11.38 8.07 0.27
N LYS A 67 -11.26 9.37 -0.01
CA LYS A 67 -12.20 10.07 -0.88
C LYS A 67 -12.18 9.55 -2.32
N TYR A 68 -11.00 9.14 -2.78
CA TYR A 68 -10.84 8.55 -4.11
C TYR A 68 -11.66 7.26 -4.22
N ALA A 69 -11.55 6.36 -3.24
CA ALA A 69 -12.34 5.14 -3.19
C ALA A 69 -13.85 5.43 -3.12
N GLU A 70 -14.26 6.35 -2.25
CA GLU A 70 -15.66 6.75 -2.09
C GLU A 70 -16.25 7.34 -3.38
N SER A 71 -15.45 8.04 -4.18
CA SER A 71 -15.89 8.59 -5.47
C SER A 71 -16.30 7.51 -6.48
N TYR A 72 -15.79 6.29 -6.35
CA TYR A 72 -16.19 5.11 -7.13
C TYR A 72 -17.32 4.31 -6.50
N GLY A 73 -17.73 4.65 -5.25
CA GLY A 73 -18.69 3.88 -4.48
C GLY A 73 -18.08 2.71 -3.70
N ALA A 74 -16.75 2.68 -3.57
CA ALA A 74 -16.04 1.77 -2.68
C ALA A 74 -15.99 2.33 -1.25
N ILE A 75 -15.55 1.53 -0.28
CA ILE A 75 -15.44 1.90 1.12
C ILE A 75 -13.98 2.25 1.40
N GLY A 76 -13.71 3.53 1.69
CA GLY A 76 -12.36 4.03 1.97
C GLY A 76 -12.02 3.97 3.46
N HIS A 77 -10.79 3.56 3.76
CA HIS A 77 -10.25 3.52 5.12
C HIS A 77 -8.84 4.10 5.16
N ARG A 78 -8.45 4.63 6.32
CA ARG A 78 -7.06 5.06 6.57
C ARG A 78 -6.54 4.45 7.86
N VAL A 79 -5.36 3.84 7.77
CA VAL A 79 -4.65 3.34 8.96
C VAL A 79 -4.08 4.53 9.72
N SER A 80 -4.53 4.71 10.96
CA SER A 80 -4.05 5.77 11.86
C SER A 80 -2.97 5.31 12.83
N SER A 81 -2.86 4.00 13.06
CA SER A 81 -1.84 3.40 13.92
C SER A 81 -1.65 1.92 13.61
N SER A 82 -0.46 1.41 13.87
CA SER A 82 -0.17 -0.03 13.73
C SER A 82 -1.03 -0.91 14.65
N ALA A 83 -1.40 -0.41 15.83
CA ALA A 83 -2.23 -1.14 16.78
C ALA A 83 -3.65 -1.40 16.24
N GLY A 84 -4.25 -0.45 15.52
CA GLY A 84 -5.60 -0.59 14.95
C GLY A 84 -5.65 -1.33 13.62
N PHE A 85 -4.51 -1.62 13.00
CA PHE A 85 -4.46 -2.22 11.65
C PHE A 85 -5.12 -3.60 11.59
N LYS A 86 -4.85 -4.44 12.59
CA LYS A 86 -5.42 -5.79 12.65
C LYS A 86 -6.95 -5.77 12.72
N ASP A 87 -7.50 -4.91 13.56
CA ASP A 87 -8.94 -4.82 13.76
C ASP A 87 -9.62 -4.27 12.49
N LEU A 88 -9.02 -3.29 11.84
CA LEU A 88 -9.48 -2.76 10.57
C LEU A 88 -9.53 -3.83 9.46
N ILE A 89 -8.47 -4.63 9.32
CA ILE A 89 -8.45 -5.73 8.34
C ILE A 89 -9.55 -6.77 8.65
N GLN A 90 -9.76 -7.10 9.92
CA GLN A 90 -10.81 -8.04 10.33
C GLN A 90 -12.20 -7.49 10.04
N GLU A 91 -12.44 -6.21 10.26
CA GLU A 91 -13.68 -5.52 9.89
C GLU A 91 -13.92 -5.59 8.38
N CYS A 92 -12.93 -5.23 7.56
CA CYS A 92 -13.03 -5.31 6.10
C CYS A 92 -13.27 -6.75 5.60
N MET A 93 -12.66 -7.76 6.26
CA MET A 93 -12.88 -9.17 5.89
C MET A 93 -14.29 -9.68 6.24
N SER A 94 -14.95 -9.07 7.21
CA SER A 94 -16.30 -9.44 7.67
C SER A 94 -17.42 -8.64 7.00
N THR A 95 -17.08 -7.63 6.24
CA THR A 95 -18.03 -6.73 5.56
C THR A 95 -17.93 -6.91 4.04
N GLU A 96 -19.07 -7.10 3.38
CA GLU A 96 -19.10 -7.22 1.92
C GLU A 96 -18.82 -5.89 1.24
N GLY A 97 -18.10 -5.95 0.12
CA GLY A 97 -17.86 -4.81 -0.74
C GLY A 97 -16.39 -4.65 -1.17
N VAL A 98 -16.15 -3.55 -1.84
CA VAL A 98 -14.80 -3.13 -2.24
C VAL A 98 -14.25 -2.19 -1.18
N HIS A 99 -13.24 -2.64 -0.45
CA HIS A 99 -12.56 -1.85 0.57
C HIS A 99 -11.21 -1.36 0.04
N VAL A 100 -10.92 -0.08 0.23
CA VAL A 100 -9.60 0.50 -0.09
C VAL A 100 -9.00 1.04 1.20
N ILE A 101 -7.83 0.55 1.56
CA ILE A 101 -7.15 0.91 2.80
C ILE A 101 -5.88 1.69 2.45
N ASP A 102 -5.86 2.97 2.78
CA ASP A 102 -4.67 3.80 2.75
C ASP A 102 -3.83 3.52 4.00
N CYS A 103 -2.67 2.92 3.80
CA CYS A 103 -1.76 2.54 4.86
C CYS A 103 -0.44 3.31 4.73
N PRO A 104 -0.29 4.45 5.42
CA PRO A 104 0.99 5.15 5.46
C PRO A 104 2.10 4.26 5.99
N VAL A 105 3.23 4.23 5.29
CA VAL A 105 4.39 3.40 5.64
C VAL A 105 5.65 4.25 5.74
N ASP A 106 6.54 3.84 6.64
CA ASP A 106 7.85 4.45 6.84
C ASP A 106 8.94 3.44 6.51
N TYR A 107 9.76 3.76 5.52
CA TYR A 107 10.87 2.93 5.06
C TYR A 107 12.23 3.40 5.56
N SER A 108 12.29 4.30 6.53
CA SER A 108 13.55 4.86 7.07
C SER A 108 14.53 3.81 7.60
N GLU A 109 14.03 2.66 8.08
CA GLU A 109 14.86 1.58 8.61
C GLU A 109 15.30 0.54 7.54
N ASN A 110 14.84 0.69 6.28
CA ASN A 110 15.09 -0.32 5.24
C ASN A 110 16.58 -0.59 5.00
N ASP A 111 17.41 0.44 4.95
CA ASP A 111 18.84 0.28 4.72
C ASP A 111 19.49 -0.54 5.83
N LYS A 112 19.22 -0.20 7.09
CA LYS A 112 19.71 -0.88 8.26
C LYS A 112 19.28 -2.35 8.32
N ILE A 113 18.01 -2.62 8.03
CA ILE A 113 17.45 -3.98 8.13
C ILE A 113 17.87 -4.82 6.92
N LEU A 114 17.66 -4.33 5.71
CA LEU A 114 17.83 -5.13 4.49
C LEU A 114 19.30 -5.23 4.08
N ASN A 115 20.06 -4.13 4.15
CA ASN A 115 21.45 -4.13 3.68
C ASN A 115 22.43 -4.56 4.77
N HIS A 116 22.18 -4.24 6.03
CA HIS A 116 23.13 -4.56 7.10
C HIS A 116 22.74 -5.82 7.87
N GLN A 117 21.58 -5.87 8.50
CA GLN A 117 21.21 -7.00 9.38
C GLN A 117 21.02 -8.31 8.60
N ILE A 118 20.31 -8.29 7.47
CA ILE A 118 20.11 -9.51 6.67
C ILE A 118 21.42 -10.00 6.08
N LYS A 119 22.29 -9.08 5.61
CA LYS A 119 23.61 -9.43 5.11
C LYS A 119 24.47 -10.09 6.19
N GLU A 120 24.48 -9.53 7.41
CA GLU A 120 25.19 -10.15 8.53
C GLU A 120 24.64 -11.53 8.91
N MET A 121 23.32 -11.70 8.88
CA MET A 121 22.68 -12.99 9.14
C MET A 121 23.04 -14.03 8.08
N SER A 122 23.01 -13.65 6.81
CA SER A 122 23.33 -14.56 5.69
C SER A 122 24.81 -14.94 5.63
N SER A 123 25.71 -14.10 6.15
CA SER A 123 27.14 -14.41 6.19
C SER A 123 27.51 -15.42 7.29
N LYS A 124 26.59 -15.75 8.20
CA LYS A 124 26.77 -16.70 9.31
C LYS A 124 26.21 -18.10 8.98
N LEU A 125 25.58 -18.24 7.83
CA LEU A 125 25.10 -19.51 7.28
C LEU A 125 26.14 -20.13 6.34
#